data_a87fd9a9785e35bb3552639ba36680a6
#
_entry.id   a87fd9a9785e35bb3552639ba36680a6
#
_cell.length_a   1.000
_cell.length_b   1.000
_cell.length_c   1.000
_cell.angle_alpha   90.00
_cell.angle_beta   90.00
_cell.angle_gamma   90.00
#
_symmetry.space_group_name_H-M   'P 1'
#
loop_
_entity.id
_entity.type
_entity.pdbx_description
1 polymer ?
#
loop_
_entity_poly.entity_id
_entity_poly.type
_entity_poly.pdbx_seq_one_letter_code
_entity_poly.pdbx_strand_id
1 'polypeptide(L)'
;MGVTTTGTFTLEVITAPSITYPDSPFTLTKNTAVSGVTPVNTGGAIDTWSITGSLPNGLNFNSANGEITGTPTSVTPTSVTVTITATNIAGSSVTTVEIFVQDEAPSSITYPGSPYTFTKNTAVTGATPTYTGGAPTSWMITNGVIPNGLSINPSTGEITGTPLDVTTSTVTLTIQASNPAGFITTTVDIDVQDEAPSILSLIHI
;
A
#
# COMPACT_ATOMS: atom_id res chain seq x y z
N MET A 1 57.14 51.90 30.00
CA MET A 1 56.75 51.20 28.78
C MET A 1 55.47 50.51 29.05
N GLY A 2 54.32 50.97 28.52
CA GLY A 2 53.03 50.34 28.69
C GLY A 2 52.84 49.32 27.56
N VAL A 3 52.56 48.08 27.89
CA VAL A 3 52.17 47.03 26.96
C VAL A 3 50.64 47.13 26.77
N THR A 4 50.21 47.60 25.59
CA THR A 4 48.81 47.53 25.15
C THR A 4 48.57 46.18 24.49
N THR A 5 47.83 45.30 25.16
CA THR A 5 47.27 44.08 24.58
C THR A 5 45.96 44.42 23.90
N THR A 6 45.91 44.38 22.58
CA THR A 6 44.68 44.41 21.77
C THR A 6 44.04 43.04 21.73
N GLY A 7 42.96 42.85 22.47
CA GLY A 7 42.08 41.67 22.35
C GLY A 7 41.05 41.92 21.24
N THR A 8 40.91 41.00 20.30
CA THR A 8 39.80 40.96 19.34
C THR A 8 38.59 40.31 19.99
N PHE A 9 37.49 41.05 20.07
CA PHE A 9 36.17 40.50 20.46
C PHE A 9 35.42 40.10 19.20
N THR A 10 35.04 38.83 19.09
CA THR A 10 34.11 38.37 18.08
C THR A 10 32.70 38.40 18.69
N LEU A 11 31.81 39.22 18.17
CA LEU A 11 30.41 39.24 18.55
C LEU A 11 29.66 38.24 17.65
N GLU A 12 29.22 37.14 18.20
CA GLU A 12 28.36 36.21 17.50
C GLU A 12 26.89 36.59 17.75
N VAL A 13 26.14 36.85 16.69
CA VAL A 13 24.72 37.15 16.76
C VAL A 13 23.97 35.83 16.58
N ILE A 14 23.41 35.32 17.66
CA ILE A 14 22.55 34.11 17.63
C ILE A 14 21.14 34.53 17.22
N THR A 15 20.62 33.92 16.15
CA THR A 15 19.25 34.13 15.67
C THR A 15 18.38 32.91 15.98
N ALA A 16 17.07 33.11 16.11
CA ALA A 16 16.12 32.00 16.27
C ALA A 16 16.14 31.11 15.03
N PRO A 17 15.78 29.84 15.16
CA PRO A 17 15.54 28.93 14.02
C PRO A 17 14.44 29.47 13.10
N SER A 18 14.44 29.03 11.84
CA SER A 18 13.36 29.27 10.88
C SER A 18 13.16 27.99 10.05
N ILE A 19 12.22 27.14 10.48
CA ILE A 19 12.04 25.81 9.90
C ILE A 19 10.84 25.72 8.98
N THR A 20 10.99 24.94 7.92
CA THR A 20 9.92 24.56 7.00
C THR A 20 10.06 23.09 6.60
N TYR A 21 8.96 22.48 6.16
CA TYR A 21 8.94 21.21 5.44
C TYR A 21 8.37 21.51 4.05
N PRO A 22 9.21 21.79 3.07
CA PRO A 22 8.78 22.37 1.79
C PRO A 22 7.83 21.47 0.98
N ASP A 23 7.91 20.16 1.17
CA ASP A 23 7.08 19.19 0.43
C ASP A 23 5.78 18.82 1.17
N SER A 24 5.48 19.47 2.31
CA SER A 24 4.18 19.29 2.98
C SER A 24 3.05 19.96 2.18
N PRO A 25 1.91 19.28 1.96
CA PRO A 25 1.47 18.00 2.50
C PRO A 25 2.13 16.77 1.84
N PHE A 26 2.53 15.78 2.64
CA PHE A 26 3.12 14.54 2.17
C PHE A 26 2.05 13.48 1.88
N THR A 27 2.14 12.85 0.72
CA THR A 27 1.36 11.63 0.40
C THR A 27 2.30 10.44 0.42
N LEU A 28 2.12 9.58 1.41
CA LEU A 28 2.94 8.39 1.65
C LEU A 28 2.15 7.14 1.27
N THR A 29 2.85 6.09 0.91
CA THR A 29 2.24 4.79 0.60
C THR A 29 2.49 3.81 1.73
N LYS A 30 1.44 3.13 2.19
CA LYS A 30 1.52 2.05 3.18
C LYS A 30 2.54 0.99 2.74
N ASN A 31 3.27 0.42 3.69
CA ASN A 31 4.34 -0.57 3.49
C ASN A 31 5.55 -0.09 2.68
N THR A 32 5.60 1.18 2.28
CA THR A 32 6.75 1.77 1.59
C THR A 32 7.57 2.61 2.57
N ALA A 33 8.87 2.37 2.66
CA ALA A 33 9.74 3.14 3.52
C ALA A 33 9.78 4.61 3.10
N VAL A 34 9.64 5.51 4.07
CA VAL A 34 9.66 6.95 3.85
C VAL A 34 11.09 7.44 3.74
N SER A 35 11.34 8.23 2.70
CA SER A 35 12.59 8.97 2.52
C SER A 35 12.29 10.43 2.21
N GLY A 36 13.14 11.34 2.69
CA GLY A 36 13.08 12.75 2.32
C GLY A 36 12.10 13.64 3.08
N VAL A 37 11.47 13.19 4.18
CA VAL A 37 10.66 14.06 5.05
C VAL A 37 11.62 14.80 6.01
N THR A 38 12.38 15.73 5.48
CA THR A 38 13.42 16.47 6.19
C THR A 38 13.06 17.95 6.26
N PRO A 39 13.33 18.61 7.40
CA PRO A 39 13.16 20.05 7.52
C PRO A 39 14.26 20.82 6.81
N VAL A 40 13.90 22.03 6.37
CA VAL A 40 14.86 23.06 5.96
C VAL A 40 14.88 24.12 7.05
N ASN A 41 16.08 24.50 7.52
CA ASN A 41 16.29 25.60 8.46
C ASN A 41 17.04 26.74 7.77
N THR A 42 16.46 27.93 7.74
CA THR A 42 17.07 29.15 7.19
C THR A 42 17.45 30.14 8.27
N GLY A 43 17.21 29.83 9.56
CA GLY A 43 17.57 30.64 10.72
C GLY A 43 18.83 30.16 11.42
N GLY A 44 18.92 30.45 12.73
CA GLY A 44 20.02 30.04 13.58
C GLY A 44 20.09 28.54 13.80
N ALA A 45 21.22 28.06 14.31
CA ALA A 45 21.40 26.67 14.68
C ALA A 45 20.33 26.21 15.68
N ILE A 46 19.91 24.94 15.57
CA ILE A 46 18.85 24.36 16.39
C ILE A 46 19.47 23.53 17.50
N ASP A 47 19.06 23.79 18.75
CA ASP A 47 19.50 23.04 19.92
C ASP A 47 18.56 21.86 20.22
N THR A 48 17.24 22.04 20.02
CA THR A 48 16.24 21.02 20.31
C THR A 48 15.12 20.97 19.29
N TRP A 49 14.63 19.75 19.05
CA TRP A 49 13.46 19.48 18.22
C TRP A 49 12.39 18.78 19.05
N SER A 50 11.14 19.14 18.82
CA SER A 50 10.00 18.47 19.42
C SER A 50 8.82 18.36 18.48
N ILE A 51 7.95 17.38 18.71
CA ILE A 51 6.73 17.15 17.94
C ILE A 51 5.52 17.11 18.89
N THR A 52 4.43 17.70 18.44
CA THR A 52 3.11 17.63 19.10
C THR A 52 2.11 17.06 18.13
N GLY A 53 1.28 16.14 18.59
CA GLY A 53 0.39 15.30 17.77
C GLY A 53 0.98 13.90 17.62
N SER A 54 0.22 13.03 16.95
CA SER A 54 0.62 11.64 16.72
C SER A 54 0.88 11.42 15.22
N LEU A 55 2.04 10.89 14.90
CA LEU A 55 2.34 10.44 13.53
C LEU A 55 1.49 9.22 13.16
N PRO A 56 1.23 9.00 11.87
CA PRO A 56 0.71 7.74 11.38
C PRO A 56 1.53 6.53 11.86
N ASN A 57 0.85 5.41 12.12
CA ASN A 57 1.50 4.20 12.61
C ASN A 57 2.67 3.76 11.72
N GLY A 58 3.81 3.44 12.33
CA GLY A 58 5.03 3.02 11.64
C GLY A 58 5.98 4.16 11.28
N LEU A 59 5.57 5.43 11.48
CA LEU A 59 6.45 6.58 11.33
C LEU A 59 7.05 7.00 12.68
N ASN A 60 8.26 7.56 12.64
CA ASN A 60 9.01 8.02 13.78
C ASN A 60 9.57 9.42 13.53
N PHE A 61 9.60 10.23 14.58
CA PHE A 61 10.23 11.55 14.58
C PHE A 61 11.62 11.46 15.20
N ASN A 62 12.62 11.95 14.50
CA ASN A 62 13.99 12.03 15.00
C ASN A 62 14.20 13.39 15.70
N SER A 63 14.26 13.37 17.02
CA SER A 63 14.46 14.58 17.84
C SER A 63 15.88 15.18 17.75
N ALA A 64 16.80 14.55 17.05
CA ALA A 64 18.15 15.11 16.82
C ALA A 64 18.21 16.04 15.60
N ASN A 65 17.41 15.79 14.57
CA ASN A 65 17.47 16.52 13.30
C ASN A 65 16.11 16.95 12.72
N GLY A 66 15.00 16.61 13.40
CA GLY A 66 13.65 16.93 12.94
C GLY A 66 13.12 16.05 11.81
N GLU A 67 13.83 15.03 11.40
CA GLU A 67 13.43 14.13 10.31
C GLU A 67 12.29 13.20 10.71
N ILE A 68 11.35 12.94 9.80
CA ILE A 68 10.33 11.90 9.94
C ILE A 68 10.72 10.73 9.03
N THR A 69 10.86 9.55 9.62
CA THR A 69 11.30 8.29 8.97
C THR A 69 10.38 7.15 9.34
N GLY A 70 10.59 5.98 8.73
CA GLY A 70 9.87 4.76 9.03
C GLY A 70 9.09 4.22 7.85
N THR A 71 8.19 3.28 8.12
CA THR A 71 7.33 2.64 7.11
C THR A 71 5.90 2.67 7.63
N PRO A 72 4.99 3.42 6.99
CA PRO A 72 3.60 3.45 7.43
C PRO A 72 2.97 2.05 7.38
N THR A 73 2.30 1.63 8.45
CA THR A 73 1.69 0.29 8.54
C THR A 73 0.18 0.29 8.34
N SER A 74 -0.45 1.47 8.32
CA SER A 74 -1.88 1.63 8.10
C SER A 74 -2.18 2.88 7.28
N VAL A 75 -3.24 2.83 6.48
CA VAL A 75 -3.77 4.01 5.77
C VAL A 75 -4.39 4.99 6.77
N THR A 76 -4.43 6.28 6.39
CA THR A 76 -5.15 7.29 7.14
C THR A 76 -6.42 7.70 6.37
N PRO A 77 -7.60 7.78 7.02
CA PRO A 77 -8.83 8.18 6.34
C PRO A 77 -8.83 9.65 5.88
N THR A 78 -8.04 10.46 6.58
CA THR A 78 -7.80 11.89 6.30
C THR A 78 -6.35 12.22 6.59
N SER A 79 -5.87 13.38 6.12
CA SER A 79 -4.54 13.87 6.49
C SER A 79 -4.38 14.01 8.01
N VAL A 80 -3.25 13.57 8.50
CA VAL A 80 -2.82 13.77 9.90
C VAL A 80 -1.93 14.99 9.93
N THR A 81 -2.23 15.94 10.84
CA THR A 81 -1.43 17.15 11.04
C THR A 81 -0.65 17.02 12.34
N VAL A 82 0.65 17.21 12.28
CA VAL A 82 1.52 17.30 13.46
C VAL A 82 2.19 18.68 13.49
N THR A 83 2.51 19.17 14.68
CA THR A 83 3.21 20.43 14.89
C THR A 83 4.64 20.13 15.34
N ILE A 84 5.61 20.68 14.62
CA ILE A 84 7.02 20.53 14.90
C ILE A 84 7.59 21.88 15.38
N THR A 85 8.34 21.83 16.45
CA THR A 85 9.00 22.99 17.07
C THR A 85 10.50 22.77 17.11
N ALA A 86 11.26 23.74 16.61
CA ALA A 86 12.71 23.83 16.73
C ALA A 86 13.07 25.03 17.62
N THR A 87 13.98 24.84 18.55
CA THR A 87 14.31 25.87 19.56
C THR A 87 15.82 26.01 19.70
N ASN A 88 16.26 27.24 19.93
CA ASN A 88 17.59 27.58 20.46
C ASN A 88 17.47 28.68 21.53
N ILE A 89 18.61 29.15 22.04
CA ILE A 89 18.65 30.20 23.09
C ILE A 89 18.02 31.53 22.62
N ALA A 90 17.98 31.81 21.33
CA ALA A 90 17.41 33.04 20.76
C ALA A 90 15.88 32.96 20.57
N GLY A 91 15.29 31.77 20.56
CA GLY A 91 13.86 31.58 20.38
C GLY A 91 13.47 30.24 19.72
N SER A 92 12.22 30.18 19.26
CA SER A 92 11.64 28.98 18.63
C SER A 92 11.01 29.28 17.28
N SER A 93 11.00 28.29 16.41
CA SER A 93 10.23 28.24 15.19
C SER A 93 9.27 27.08 15.22
N VAL A 94 8.02 27.30 14.77
CA VAL A 94 6.96 26.30 14.77
C VAL A 94 6.43 26.15 13.35
N THR A 95 6.22 24.91 12.91
CA THR A 95 5.61 24.59 11.63
C THR A 95 4.68 23.40 11.74
N THR A 96 3.72 23.29 10.85
CA THR A 96 2.85 22.13 10.74
C THR A 96 3.26 21.25 9.57
N VAL A 97 3.14 19.95 9.75
CA VAL A 97 3.37 18.94 8.70
C VAL A 97 2.10 18.14 8.55
N GLU A 98 1.60 18.07 7.32
CA GLU A 98 0.43 17.26 6.97
C GLU A 98 0.89 16.00 6.27
N ILE A 99 0.38 14.85 6.72
CA ILE A 99 0.73 13.52 6.20
C ILE A 99 -0.55 12.76 5.89
N PHE A 100 -0.68 12.30 4.65
CA PHE A 100 -1.71 11.37 4.21
C PHE A 100 -1.06 10.04 3.82
N VAL A 101 -1.57 8.93 4.36
CA VAL A 101 -1.08 7.58 4.00
C VAL A 101 -2.16 6.90 3.17
N GLN A 102 -1.86 6.66 1.90
CA GLN A 102 -2.69 5.91 0.97
C GLN A 102 -2.33 4.43 0.97
N ASP A 103 -3.23 3.58 0.44
CA ASP A 103 -2.94 2.17 0.25
C ASP A 103 -1.97 1.95 -0.91
N GLU A 104 -1.34 0.79 -0.95
CA GLU A 104 -0.57 0.31 -2.10
C GLU A 104 -1.54 -0.33 -3.11
N ALA A 105 -1.34 -0.11 -4.42
CA ALA A 105 -2.10 -0.82 -5.43
C ALA A 105 -1.74 -2.32 -5.46
N PRO A 106 -2.66 -3.22 -5.83
CA PRO A 106 -2.30 -4.60 -6.13
C PRO A 106 -1.26 -4.64 -7.25
N SER A 107 -0.19 -5.43 -7.11
CA SER A 107 0.94 -5.44 -8.05
C SER A 107 1.04 -6.75 -8.86
N SER A 108 0.48 -7.85 -8.38
CA SER A 108 0.28 -9.07 -9.16
C SER A 108 -0.94 -9.84 -8.69
N ILE A 109 -1.53 -10.60 -9.59
CA ILE A 109 -2.60 -11.57 -9.29
C ILE A 109 -2.29 -12.84 -10.06
N THR A 110 -2.44 -13.98 -9.41
CA THR A 110 -2.36 -15.28 -10.06
C THR A 110 -3.46 -16.21 -9.57
N TYR A 111 -3.96 -17.05 -10.45
CA TYR A 111 -4.79 -18.20 -10.11
C TYR A 111 -3.93 -19.46 -10.29
N PRO A 112 -3.35 -20.01 -9.23
CA PRO A 112 -2.30 -21.04 -9.33
C PRO A 112 -2.70 -22.32 -10.04
N GLY A 113 -3.99 -22.59 -10.13
CA GLY A 113 -4.53 -23.75 -10.83
C GLY A 113 -4.89 -23.53 -12.30
N SER A 114 -4.75 -22.30 -12.81
CA SER A 114 -5.07 -22.02 -14.22
C SER A 114 -4.00 -22.60 -15.18
N PRO A 115 -4.42 -23.26 -16.28
CA PRO A 115 -5.78 -23.53 -16.73
C PRO A 115 -6.52 -24.56 -15.83
N TYR A 116 -7.77 -24.22 -15.46
CA TYR A 116 -8.62 -25.12 -14.68
C TYR A 116 -9.41 -26.07 -15.58
N THR A 117 -9.45 -27.35 -15.20
CA THR A 117 -10.37 -28.32 -15.76
C THR A 117 -11.40 -28.69 -14.72
N PHE A 118 -12.65 -28.30 -14.93
CA PHE A 118 -13.77 -28.62 -14.06
C PHE A 118 -14.63 -29.71 -14.64
N THR A 119 -15.32 -30.46 -13.80
CA THR A 119 -16.27 -31.47 -14.22
C THR A 119 -17.69 -30.96 -14.08
N LYS A 120 -18.50 -31.09 -15.14
CA LYS A 120 -19.92 -30.74 -15.13
C LYS A 120 -20.63 -31.40 -13.94
N ASN A 121 -21.58 -30.70 -13.33
CA ASN A 121 -22.35 -31.09 -12.17
C ASN A 121 -21.51 -31.36 -10.89
N THR A 122 -20.23 -31.05 -10.88
CA THR A 122 -19.36 -31.18 -9.70
C THR A 122 -19.02 -29.78 -9.17
N ALA A 123 -19.20 -29.57 -7.85
CA ALA A 123 -18.89 -28.29 -7.24
C ALA A 123 -17.40 -27.95 -7.34
N VAL A 124 -17.11 -26.71 -7.74
CA VAL A 124 -15.74 -26.21 -7.85
C VAL A 124 -15.20 -25.85 -6.48
N THR A 125 -13.97 -26.29 -6.20
CA THR A 125 -13.21 -25.97 -4.99
C THR A 125 -11.78 -25.55 -5.35
N GLY A 126 -11.19 -24.65 -4.57
CA GLY A 126 -9.77 -24.28 -4.68
C GLY A 126 -9.40 -23.32 -5.80
N ALA A 127 -10.36 -22.74 -6.53
CA ALA A 127 -10.08 -21.72 -7.54
C ALA A 127 -9.94 -20.33 -6.90
N THR A 128 -8.97 -20.21 -6.00
CA THR A 128 -8.71 -19.00 -5.20
C THR A 128 -7.48 -18.29 -5.72
N PRO A 129 -7.54 -16.94 -5.94
CA PRO A 129 -6.40 -16.18 -6.36
C PRO A 129 -5.40 -15.95 -5.23
N THR A 130 -4.13 -15.71 -5.63
CA THR A 130 -3.10 -15.11 -4.80
C THR A 130 -2.72 -13.75 -5.37
N TYR A 131 -2.22 -12.84 -4.53
CA TYR A 131 -1.82 -11.50 -4.95
C TYR A 131 -0.61 -11.00 -4.17
N THR A 132 0.06 -9.98 -4.72
CA THR A 132 1.10 -9.19 -4.06
C THR A 132 0.75 -7.70 -4.15
N GLY A 133 1.43 -6.88 -3.35
CA GLY A 133 1.08 -5.45 -3.20
C GLY A 133 -0.09 -5.24 -2.25
N GLY A 134 -0.84 -4.17 -2.46
CA GLY A 134 -2.00 -3.84 -1.63
C GLY A 134 -3.14 -4.84 -1.81
N ALA A 135 -3.83 -5.15 -0.72
CA ALA A 135 -4.93 -6.11 -0.73
C ALA A 135 -6.09 -5.62 -1.61
N PRO A 136 -6.55 -6.43 -2.58
CA PRO A 136 -7.73 -6.10 -3.36
C PRO A 136 -8.99 -6.06 -2.47
N THR A 137 -9.85 -5.08 -2.72
CA THR A 137 -11.14 -4.93 -2.06
C THR A 137 -12.31 -5.24 -2.99
N SER A 138 -12.05 -5.35 -4.30
CA SER A 138 -13.05 -5.66 -5.30
C SER A 138 -12.48 -6.50 -6.44
N TRP A 139 -13.26 -7.47 -6.90
CA TRP A 139 -12.93 -8.39 -7.99
C TRP A 139 -14.06 -8.44 -8.99
N MET A 140 -13.73 -8.40 -10.28
CA MET A 140 -14.72 -8.45 -11.36
C MET A 140 -14.14 -9.08 -12.63
N ILE A 141 -15.01 -9.70 -13.42
CA ILE A 141 -14.67 -10.15 -14.78
C ILE A 141 -14.87 -8.96 -15.71
N THR A 142 -13.81 -8.56 -16.41
CA THR A 142 -13.82 -7.44 -17.37
C THR A 142 -13.93 -7.89 -18.81
N ASN A 143 -13.57 -9.14 -19.10
CA ASN A 143 -13.71 -9.75 -20.41
C ASN A 143 -13.91 -11.27 -20.30
N GLY A 144 -14.61 -11.85 -21.28
CA GLY A 144 -15.00 -13.25 -21.29
C GLY A 144 -16.35 -13.49 -20.61
N VAL A 145 -16.91 -14.66 -20.80
CA VAL A 145 -18.16 -15.09 -20.19
C VAL A 145 -17.87 -16.32 -19.34
N ILE A 146 -18.09 -16.21 -18.04
CA ILE A 146 -17.87 -17.33 -17.12
C ILE A 146 -18.82 -18.48 -17.45
N PRO A 147 -18.38 -19.76 -17.46
CA PRO A 147 -19.23 -20.90 -17.71
C PRO A 147 -20.46 -20.93 -16.82
N ASN A 148 -21.60 -21.34 -17.40
CA ASN A 148 -22.88 -21.38 -16.72
C ASN A 148 -22.81 -22.23 -15.43
N GLY A 149 -23.36 -21.69 -14.33
CA GLY A 149 -23.32 -22.30 -13.00
C GLY A 149 -22.09 -21.91 -12.17
N LEU A 150 -21.10 -21.21 -12.75
CA LEU A 150 -19.97 -20.63 -12.01
C LEU A 150 -20.19 -19.13 -11.76
N SER A 151 -19.53 -18.61 -10.72
CA SER A 151 -19.49 -17.19 -10.38
C SER A 151 -18.16 -16.82 -9.74
N ILE A 152 -17.79 -15.55 -9.83
CA ILE A 152 -16.67 -14.97 -9.08
C ILE A 152 -17.20 -14.28 -7.83
N ASN A 153 -16.57 -14.52 -6.69
CA ASN A 153 -16.85 -13.77 -5.46
C ASN A 153 -16.26 -12.35 -5.58
N PRO A 154 -17.09 -11.28 -5.52
CA PRO A 154 -16.61 -9.92 -5.74
C PRO A 154 -15.70 -9.39 -4.62
N SER A 155 -15.64 -10.05 -3.46
CA SER A 155 -14.79 -9.64 -2.34
C SER A 155 -13.49 -10.43 -2.24
N THR A 156 -13.46 -11.69 -2.69
CA THR A 156 -12.30 -12.59 -2.54
C THR A 156 -11.65 -12.98 -3.86
N GLY A 157 -12.35 -12.79 -4.98
CA GLY A 157 -11.90 -13.26 -6.29
C GLY A 157 -12.03 -14.76 -6.51
N GLU A 158 -12.52 -15.51 -5.53
CA GLU A 158 -12.69 -16.95 -5.65
C GLU A 158 -13.75 -17.30 -6.72
N ILE A 159 -13.43 -18.24 -7.60
CA ILE A 159 -14.38 -18.79 -8.55
C ILE A 159 -15.04 -20.01 -7.90
N THR A 160 -16.36 -19.96 -7.78
CA THR A 160 -17.19 -20.97 -7.11
C THR A 160 -18.40 -21.33 -7.96
N GLY A 161 -19.10 -22.37 -7.55
CA GLY A 161 -20.34 -22.83 -8.18
C GLY A 161 -20.25 -24.26 -8.66
N THR A 162 -21.25 -24.68 -9.46
CA THR A 162 -21.31 -26.01 -10.08
C THR A 162 -21.58 -25.81 -11.56
N PRO A 163 -20.62 -26.15 -12.47
CA PRO A 163 -20.81 -25.97 -13.89
C PRO A 163 -22.00 -26.79 -14.39
N LEU A 164 -22.87 -26.17 -15.17
CA LEU A 164 -24.08 -26.83 -15.70
C LEU A 164 -23.93 -27.34 -17.13
N ASP A 165 -22.95 -26.80 -17.87
CA ASP A 165 -22.73 -27.15 -19.26
C ASP A 165 -21.24 -27.40 -19.51
N VAL A 166 -20.91 -28.31 -20.44
CA VAL A 166 -19.55 -28.48 -20.94
C VAL A 166 -19.16 -27.30 -21.83
N THR A 167 -17.89 -26.94 -21.87
CA THR A 167 -17.39 -25.93 -22.79
C THR A 167 -16.95 -26.60 -24.10
N THR A 168 -17.19 -25.93 -25.24
CA THR A 168 -16.75 -26.44 -26.55
C THR A 168 -15.28 -26.11 -26.85
N SER A 169 -14.70 -25.22 -26.07
CA SER A 169 -13.29 -24.80 -26.09
C SER A 169 -12.98 -24.15 -24.75
N THR A 170 -11.70 -24.02 -24.43
CA THR A 170 -11.25 -23.29 -23.25
C THR A 170 -11.81 -21.85 -23.25
N VAL A 171 -12.39 -21.47 -22.13
CA VAL A 171 -12.90 -20.12 -21.88
C VAL A 171 -11.83 -19.32 -21.17
N THR A 172 -11.40 -18.22 -21.77
CA THR A 172 -10.46 -17.27 -21.14
C THR A 172 -11.24 -16.11 -20.54
N LEU A 173 -11.09 -15.91 -19.24
CA LEU A 173 -11.62 -14.76 -18.51
C LEU A 173 -10.52 -13.76 -18.24
N THR A 174 -10.80 -12.46 -18.37
CA THR A 174 -9.96 -11.40 -17.81
C THR A 174 -10.58 -10.95 -16.51
N ILE A 175 -9.85 -11.12 -15.42
CA ILE A 175 -10.29 -10.74 -14.06
C ILE A 175 -9.48 -9.55 -13.61
N GLN A 176 -10.19 -8.52 -13.11
CA GLN A 176 -9.62 -7.35 -12.49
C GLN A 176 -9.76 -7.45 -10.97
N ALA A 177 -8.68 -7.18 -10.26
CA ALA A 177 -8.67 -6.94 -8.82
C ALA A 177 -8.27 -5.50 -8.56
N SER A 178 -8.98 -4.81 -7.67
CA SER A 178 -8.78 -3.39 -7.40
C SER A 178 -8.92 -3.07 -5.91
N ASN A 179 -8.25 -1.99 -5.51
CA ASN A 179 -8.45 -1.28 -4.26
C ASN A 179 -8.47 0.24 -4.54
N PRO A 180 -8.65 1.13 -3.54
CA PRO A 180 -8.64 2.58 -3.77
C PRO A 180 -7.38 3.15 -4.39
N ALA A 181 -6.23 2.46 -4.30
CA ALA A 181 -4.96 2.90 -4.87
C ALA A 181 -4.78 2.52 -6.34
N GLY A 182 -5.51 1.52 -6.84
CA GLY A 182 -5.42 1.10 -8.24
C GLY A 182 -5.95 -0.30 -8.50
N PHE A 183 -5.66 -0.80 -9.68
CA PHE A 183 -6.09 -2.13 -10.12
C PHE A 183 -5.01 -2.85 -10.93
N ILE A 184 -5.17 -4.16 -11.02
CA ILE A 184 -4.41 -5.04 -11.91
C ILE A 184 -5.35 -6.09 -12.53
N THR A 185 -4.98 -6.63 -13.67
CA THR A 185 -5.73 -7.67 -14.36
C THR A 185 -4.89 -8.92 -14.55
N THR A 186 -5.56 -10.07 -14.59
CA THR A 186 -4.97 -11.37 -14.96
C THR A 186 -5.94 -12.16 -15.84
N THR A 187 -5.43 -13.15 -16.54
CA THR A 187 -6.28 -14.08 -17.31
C THR A 187 -6.38 -15.42 -16.58
N VAL A 188 -7.56 -16.02 -16.68
CA VAL A 188 -7.86 -17.35 -16.15
C VAL A 188 -8.51 -18.17 -17.25
N ASP A 189 -7.95 -19.34 -17.49
CA ASP A 189 -8.48 -20.29 -18.46
C ASP A 189 -9.27 -21.39 -17.76
N ILE A 190 -10.48 -21.64 -18.26
CA ILE A 190 -11.41 -22.64 -17.74
C ILE A 190 -11.89 -23.55 -18.86
N ASP A 191 -11.79 -24.84 -18.64
CA ASP A 191 -12.40 -25.89 -19.46
C ASP A 191 -13.37 -26.70 -18.60
N VAL A 192 -14.60 -26.89 -19.05
CA VAL A 192 -15.58 -27.73 -18.37
C VAL A 192 -15.81 -28.99 -19.20
N GLN A 193 -15.51 -30.13 -18.63
CA GLN A 193 -15.64 -31.46 -19.25
C GLN A 193 -16.82 -32.22 -18.68
N ASP A 194 -17.29 -33.19 -19.43
CA ASP A 194 -18.31 -34.13 -18.91
C ASP A 194 -17.68 -35.11 -17.92
N GLU A 195 -18.50 -35.67 -17.06
CA GLU A 195 -18.08 -36.75 -16.15
C GLU A 195 -17.62 -37.95 -16.97
N ALA A 196 -16.49 -38.53 -16.58
CA ALA A 196 -16.02 -39.76 -17.22
C ALA A 196 -17.10 -40.87 -17.07
N PRO A 197 -17.41 -41.62 -18.14
CA PRO A 197 -18.40 -42.68 -18.04
C PRO A 197 -17.99 -43.71 -16.98
N SER A 198 -18.85 -43.89 -16.00
CA SER A 198 -18.66 -44.98 -15.02
C SER A 198 -18.79 -46.32 -15.72
N ILE A 199 -17.77 -47.16 -15.63
CA ILE A 199 -17.85 -48.53 -16.12
C ILE A 199 -18.85 -49.28 -15.21
N LEU A 200 -20.10 -49.38 -15.66
CA LEU A 200 -21.04 -50.31 -15.04
C LEU A 200 -20.52 -51.71 -15.33
N SER A 201 -19.92 -52.36 -14.32
CA SER A 201 -19.53 -53.78 -14.45
C SER A 201 -20.78 -54.60 -14.71
N LEU A 202 -20.96 -55.02 -15.97
CA LEU A 202 -21.98 -55.96 -16.35
C LEU A 202 -21.55 -57.33 -15.77
N ILE A 203 -22.03 -57.65 -14.56
CA ILE A 203 -21.92 -59.01 -14.05
C ILE A 203 -22.87 -59.85 -14.90
N HIS A 204 -22.33 -60.60 -15.83
CA HIS A 204 -23.07 -61.67 -16.49
C HIS A 204 -23.22 -62.81 -15.52
N ILE A 205 -24.47 -63.08 -15.13
CA ILE A 205 -24.89 -64.27 -14.45
C ILE A 205 -25.04 -65.41 -15.50
#